data_f7709735ccc3c7322090fdcde06d9b89
#
_entry.id   f7709735ccc3c7322090fdcde06d9b89
#
_cell.length_a   1.000
_cell.length_b   1.000
_cell.length_c   1.000
_cell.angle_alpha   90.00
_cell.angle_beta   90.00
_cell.angle_gamma   90.00
#
_symmetry.space_group_name_H-M   'P 1'
#
loop_
_entity.id
_entity.type
_entity.pdbx_description
1 polymer ?
#
loop_
_entity_poly.entity_id
_entity_poly.type
_entity_poly.pdbx_seq_one_letter_code
_entity_poly.pdbx_strand_id
1 'polypeptide(L)'
;MKTIKQIAFIGLALVVNIASAQRPDFLKKDSIQSALDGNTQVIYYNKTTASTPQPLIVELHSWSNSAESQQKIVAEQTHAKNWNFIFPNFRGVNNHPKACCSPFVIADIDEAIDWALKNMSVDTQNIYVVGNSGGGYATLAMYMKSRHNIRSFSAWSSISDLAAWYGESVERKNKYAAEIIQCIGKDSQYNALNAKLRSPLYWKTPVKKRENSLLQIYVGVHDGYTGSVPISHSIDFYNKLLSDGKEKDKSRYVSKQDADTLLKTQSFPTSKTPQTLGNRAILYQKTSKNIRLTVFEGTHEILNEVVLEKIQRLD
;
A
#
# COMPACT_ATOMS: atom_id res chain seq x y z
N MET A 1 -19.54 -30.12 63.00
CA MET A 1 -18.28 -30.20 62.23
C MET A 1 -18.66 -30.17 60.75
N LYS A 2 -18.46 -29.04 60.07
CA LYS A 2 -18.69 -28.90 58.59
C LYS A 2 -17.33 -28.87 57.93
N THR A 3 -17.07 -29.89 57.10
CA THR A 3 -15.82 -30.06 56.35
C THR A 3 -15.85 -29.16 55.10
N ILE A 4 -14.97 -28.17 55.06
CA ILE A 4 -14.78 -27.32 53.87
C ILE A 4 -13.85 -28.04 52.91
N LYS A 5 -14.34 -28.39 51.72
CA LYS A 5 -13.51 -28.88 50.61
C LYS A 5 -12.87 -27.69 49.91
N GLN A 6 -11.55 -27.60 49.97
CA GLN A 6 -10.78 -26.68 49.15
C GLN A 6 -10.72 -27.20 47.71
N ILE A 7 -11.24 -26.39 46.78
CA ILE A 7 -11.07 -26.62 45.34
C ILE A 7 -9.83 -25.85 44.89
N ALA A 8 -8.80 -26.57 44.54
CA ALA A 8 -7.59 -25.99 43.94
C ALA A 8 -7.87 -25.63 42.47
N PHE A 9 -7.86 -24.36 42.12
CA PHE A 9 -7.85 -23.89 40.74
C PHE A 9 -6.43 -24.00 40.20
N ILE A 10 -6.19 -24.98 39.35
CA ILE A 10 -4.95 -25.03 38.52
C ILE A 10 -5.14 -24.08 37.35
N GLY A 11 -4.58 -22.89 37.45
CA GLY A 11 -4.51 -21.95 36.33
C GLY A 11 -3.54 -22.46 35.27
N LEU A 12 -4.04 -22.94 34.16
CA LEU A 12 -3.25 -23.26 32.98
C LEU A 12 -2.83 -21.94 32.32
N ALA A 13 -1.62 -21.49 32.59
CA ALA A 13 -1.02 -20.36 31.88
C ALA A 13 -0.74 -20.77 30.42
N LEU A 14 -1.56 -20.30 29.49
CA LEU A 14 -1.29 -20.39 28.05
C LEU A 14 -0.11 -19.49 27.76
N VAL A 15 1.09 -20.03 27.63
CA VAL A 15 2.26 -19.32 27.06
C VAL A 15 2.00 -19.18 25.57
N VAL A 16 1.42 -18.04 25.17
CA VAL A 16 1.38 -17.64 23.77
C VAL A 16 2.82 -17.32 23.36
N ASN A 17 3.50 -18.25 22.74
CA ASN A 17 4.75 -17.99 22.03
C ASN A 17 4.42 -17.02 20.89
N ILE A 18 4.58 -15.70 21.11
CA ILE A 18 4.68 -14.72 20.04
C ILE A 18 6.05 -14.99 19.38
N ALA A 19 6.07 -15.89 18.42
CA ALA A 19 7.20 -15.98 17.52
C ALA A 19 7.31 -14.61 16.84
N SER A 20 8.27 -13.79 17.26
CA SER A 20 8.66 -12.60 16.50
C SER A 20 9.01 -13.11 15.11
N ALA A 21 8.28 -12.65 14.09
CA ALA A 21 8.53 -13.07 12.72
C ALA A 21 9.95 -12.69 12.37
N GLN A 22 10.86 -13.67 12.45
CA GLN A 22 12.27 -13.47 12.15
C GLN A 22 12.37 -13.11 10.67
N ARG A 23 13.15 -12.04 10.37
CA ARG A 23 13.41 -11.64 8.99
C ARG A 23 14.06 -12.80 8.24
N PRO A 24 13.68 -13.06 6.97
CA PRO A 24 14.33 -14.08 6.18
C PRO A 24 15.84 -13.85 6.06
N ASP A 25 16.64 -14.89 6.26
CA ASP A 25 18.11 -14.82 6.27
C ASP A 25 18.73 -14.40 4.93
N PHE A 26 18.00 -14.57 3.82
CA PHE A 26 18.45 -14.14 2.50
C PHE A 26 18.40 -12.61 2.34
N LEU A 27 17.66 -11.87 3.18
CA LEU A 27 17.59 -10.43 3.14
C LEU A 27 18.83 -9.80 3.78
N LYS A 28 19.52 -9.01 2.98
CA LYS A 28 20.67 -8.21 3.42
C LYS A 28 20.21 -6.81 3.82
N LYS A 29 20.94 -6.20 4.74
CA LYS A 29 20.72 -4.81 5.20
C LYS A 29 21.80 -3.91 4.62
N ASP A 30 21.41 -2.70 4.21
CA ASP A 30 22.29 -1.60 3.82
C ASP A 30 21.62 -0.27 4.16
N SER A 31 22.22 0.84 3.81
CA SER A 31 21.66 2.18 4.03
C SER A 31 21.99 3.12 2.89
N ILE A 32 21.12 4.11 2.71
CA ILE A 32 21.23 5.17 1.72
C ILE A 32 21.22 6.51 2.45
N GLN A 33 22.08 7.45 2.04
CA GLN A 33 22.01 8.84 2.52
C GLN A 33 20.99 9.59 1.66
N SER A 34 19.95 10.12 2.30
CA SER A 34 18.95 10.94 1.59
C SER A 34 19.58 12.21 1.04
N ALA A 35 19.45 12.46 -0.25
CA ALA A 35 20.00 13.63 -0.91
C ALA A 35 19.36 14.95 -0.43
N LEU A 36 18.14 14.90 0.12
CA LEU A 36 17.45 16.11 0.57
C LEU A 36 17.92 16.62 1.93
N ASP A 37 18.42 15.77 2.83
CA ASP A 37 18.79 16.20 4.18
C ASP A 37 19.92 15.39 4.84
N GLY A 38 20.56 14.49 4.09
CA GLY A 38 21.66 13.66 4.60
C GLY A 38 21.24 12.57 5.60
N ASN A 39 19.94 12.40 5.87
CA ASN A 39 19.48 11.37 6.79
C ASN A 39 19.72 9.97 6.23
N THR A 40 20.20 9.08 7.09
CA THR A 40 20.40 7.67 6.74
C THR A 40 19.06 6.93 6.67
N GLN A 41 18.76 6.35 5.52
CA GLN A 41 17.60 5.50 5.29
C GLN A 41 18.04 4.05 5.15
N VAL A 42 17.56 3.19 6.03
CA VAL A 42 17.82 1.75 5.99
C VAL A 42 17.08 1.14 4.81
N ILE A 43 17.72 0.18 4.14
CA ILE A 43 17.10 -0.67 3.14
C ILE A 43 17.35 -2.13 3.48
N TYR A 44 16.37 -2.99 3.20
CA TYR A 44 16.54 -4.43 3.12
C TYR A 44 16.39 -4.88 1.68
N TYR A 45 17.21 -5.82 1.24
CA TYR A 45 17.22 -6.21 -0.15
C TYR A 45 17.63 -7.67 -0.36
N ASN A 46 17.22 -8.21 -1.51
CA ASN A 46 17.72 -9.47 -2.06
C ASN A 46 18.11 -9.26 -3.51
N LYS A 47 19.28 -9.76 -3.90
CA LYS A 47 19.75 -9.71 -5.29
C LYS A 47 19.47 -11.04 -5.97
N THR A 48 19.08 -10.98 -7.25
CA THR A 48 19.07 -12.16 -8.10
C THR A 48 20.45 -12.80 -8.21
N THR A 49 20.49 -14.11 -8.35
CA THR A 49 21.70 -14.89 -8.70
C THR A 49 21.75 -15.24 -10.20
N ALA A 50 20.75 -14.81 -10.98
CA ALA A 50 20.70 -15.05 -12.42
C ALA A 50 21.81 -14.29 -13.15
N SER A 51 22.30 -14.87 -14.25
CA SER A 51 23.30 -14.25 -15.13
C SER A 51 22.74 -13.12 -15.99
N THR A 52 21.42 -13.04 -16.13
CA THR A 52 20.70 -11.99 -16.87
C THR A 52 19.97 -11.05 -15.92
N PRO A 53 19.76 -9.76 -16.30
CA PRO A 53 18.95 -8.83 -15.51
C PRO A 53 17.57 -9.39 -15.21
N GLN A 54 17.10 -9.20 -13.96
CA GLN A 54 15.83 -9.71 -13.46
C GLN A 54 14.93 -8.57 -12.96
N PRO A 55 13.61 -8.76 -12.91
CA PRO A 55 12.69 -7.79 -12.36
C PRO A 55 13.08 -7.29 -10.96
N LEU A 56 12.68 -6.06 -10.64
CA LEU A 56 12.81 -5.47 -9.31
C LEU A 56 11.43 -5.28 -8.66
N ILE A 57 11.25 -5.84 -7.48
CA ILE A 57 10.11 -5.53 -6.60
C ILE A 57 10.56 -4.51 -5.55
N VAL A 58 9.86 -3.38 -5.49
CA VAL A 58 9.97 -2.36 -4.44
C VAL A 58 8.73 -2.47 -3.56
N GLU A 59 8.87 -3.05 -2.38
CA GLU A 59 7.78 -3.16 -1.40
C GLU A 59 7.82 -2.00 -0.43
N LEU A 60 6.66 -1.39 -0.15
CA LEU A 60 6.52 -0.22 0.71
C LEU A 60 5.73 -0.58 1.97
N HIS A 61 6.30 -0.24 3.15
CA HIS A 61 5.71 -0.57 4.45
C HIS A 61 4.42 0.20 4.74
N SER A 62 3.56 -0.37 5.58
CA SER A 62 2.30 0.22 6.02
C SER A 62 2.49 1.43 6.93
N TRP A 63 1.39 2.13 7.26
CA TRP A 63 1.36 3.42 7.98
C TRP A 63 2.15 3.44 9.28
N SER A 64 1.92 2.44 10.15
CA SER A 64 2.55 2.34 11.48
C SER A 64 3.82 1.50 11.50
N ASN A 65 4.35 1.15 10.34
CA ASN A 65 5.50 0.28 10.17
C ASN A 65 6.72 1.05 9.68
N SER A 66 7.85 0.37 9.67
CA SER A 66 9.13 0.83 9.12
C SER A 66 9.81 -0.33 8.40
N ALA A 67 11.00 -0.13 7.87
CA ALA A 67 11.77 -1.23 7.29
C ALA A 67 12.05 -2.37 8.28
N GLU A 68 12.04 -2.10 9.59
CA GLU A 68 12.22 -3.13 10.62
C GLU A 68 10.97 -4.03 10.79
N SER A 69 9.79 -3.58 10.32
CA SER A 69 8.50 -4.29 10.43
C SER A 69 8.07 -4.97 9.13
N GLN A 70 9.00 -5.51 8.40
CA GLN A 70 8.83 -6.05 7.07
C GLN A 70 7.68 -7.06 6.92
N GLN A 71 6.99 -7.00 5.75
CA GLN A 71 6.09 -8.06 5.28
C GLN A 71 6.89 -9.18 4.61
N LYS A 72 6.98 -10.32 5.27
CA LYS A 72 7.81 -11.46 4.90
C LYS A 72 7.46 -12.09 3.54
N ILE A 73 6.16 -12.20 3.22
CA ILE A 73 5.65 -13.06 2.14
C ILE A 73 6.04 -12.56 0.75
N VAL A 74 5.96 -11.24 0.48
CA VAL A 74 6.35 -10.68 -0.83
C VAL A 74 7.86 -10.89 -1.07
N ALA A 75 8.68 -10.72 -0.04
CA ALA A 75 10.12 -10.98 -0.11
C ALA A 75 10.42 -12.47 -0.43
N GLU A 76 9.73 -13.41 0.24
CA GLU A 76 9.90 -14.85 0.00
C GLU A 76 9.48 -15.27 -1.41
N GLN A 77 8.35 -14.79 -1.89
CA GLN A 77 7.90 -15.07 -3.26
C GLN A 77 8.84 -14.48 -4.31
N THR A 78 9.37 -13.28 -4.06
CA THR A 78 10.34 -12.63 -4.94
C THR A 78 11.65 -13.41 -4.99
N HIS A 79 12.13 -13.87 -3.83
CA HIS A 79 13.30 -14.73 -3.71
C HIS A 79 13.11 -16.07 -4.43
N ALA A 80 11.95 -16.71 -4.26
CA ALA A 80 11.62 -17.98 -4.94
C ALA A 80 11.60 -17.86 -6.48
N LYS A 81 11.25 -16.64 -7.00
CA LYS A 81 11.34 -16.33 -8.44
C LYS A 81 12.75 -15.94 -8.89
N ASN A 82 13.70 -15.86 -7.98
CA ASN A 82 15.05 -15.33 -8.22
C ASN A 82 15.05 -13.91 -8.82
N TRP A 83 14.12 -13.06 -8.38
CA TRP A 83 14.04 -11.66 -8.74
C TRP A 83 14.75 -10.76 -7.72
N ASN A 84 15.00 -9.51 -8.11
CA ASN A 84 15.52 -8.50 -7.21
C ASN A 84 14.41 -7.96 -6.31
N PHE A 85 14.73 -7.69 -5.05
CA PHE A 85 13.81 -7.16 -4.04
C PHE A 85 14.48 -6.02 -3.27
N ILE A 86 13.72 -4.94 -2.99
CA ILE A 86 14.14 -3.87 -2.10
C ILE A 86 12.97 -3.38 -1.24
N PHE A 87 13.24 -3.17 0.05
CA PHE A 87 12.31 -2.69 1.06
C PHE A 87 12.92 -1.50 1.80
N PRO A 88 12.66 -0.26 1.34
CA PRO A 88 13.22 0.95 1.92
C PRO A 88 12.46 1.39 3.17
N ASN A 89 13.15 2.12 4.07
CA ASN A 89 12.54 2.73 5.25
C ASN A 89 11.71 3.97 4.94
N PHE A 90 12.04 4.71 3.92
CA PHE A 90 11.40 5.96 3.46
C PHE A 90 10.71 6.76 4.58
N ARG A 91 11.50 7.13 5.61
CA ARG A 91 11.12 7.91 6.82
C ARG A 91 10.40 7.11 7.91
N GLY A 92 10.17 5.81 7.75
CA GLY A 92 9.56 4.97 8.79
C GLY A 92 8.10 5.31 9.08
N VAL A 93 7.69 5.23 10.34
CA VAL A 93 6.30 5.41 10.77
C VAL A 93 5.74 6.78 10.35
N ASN A 94 4.50 6.80 9.87
CA ASN A 94 3.83 8.02 9.40
C ASN A 94 3.26 8.85 10.58
N ASN A 95 4.15 9.42 11.39
CA ASN A 95 3.80 10.23 12.56
C ASN A 95 4.71 11.45 12.76
N HIS A 96 5.32 11.96 11.70
CA HIS A 96 6.17 13.16 11.76
C HIS A 96 6.22 13.89 10.40
N PRO A 97 6.62 15.18 10.34
CA PRO A 97 6.48 16.02 9.14
C PRO A 97 7.28 15.56 7.92
N LYS A 98 8.35 14.78 8.09
CA LYS A 98 9.13 14.23 6.96
C LYS A 98 8.58 12.93 6.41
N ALA A 99 7.57 12.32 7.06
CA ALA A 99 6.83 11.14 6.58
C ALA A 99 5.58 11.54 5.75
N CYS A 100 4.56 10.68 5.67
CA CYS A 100 3.25 10.95 5.06
C CYS A 100 3.35 11.53 3.65
N CYS A 101 3.98 10.80 2.74
CA CYS A 101 4.20 11.18 1.33
C CYS A 101 4.75 12.60 1.15
N SER A 102 5.62 13.04 2.07
CA SER A 102 6.39 14.26 1.93
C SER A 102 7.33 14.19 0.73
N PRO A 103 7.91 15.31 0.29
CA PRO A 103 8.99 15.27 -0.69
C PRO A 103 10.15 14.35 -0.30
N PHE A 104 10.45 14.22 1.00
CA PHE A 104 11.47 13.28 1.51
C PHE A 104 11.11 11.83 1.25
N VAL A 105 9.85 11.42 1.49
CA VAL A 105 9.37 10.06 1.22
C VAL A 105 9.53 9.70 -0.25
N ILE A 106 9.12 10.61 -1.16
CA ILE A 106 9.23 10.38 -2.60
C ILE A 106 10.70 10.25 -3.01
N ALA A 107 11.57 11.15 -2.53
CA ALA A 107 13.00 11.12 -2.83
C ALA A 107 13.65 9.82 -2.31
N ASP A 108 13.41 9.44 -1.06
CA ASP A 108 14.02 8.27 -0.45
C ASP A 108 13.62 6.96 -1.16
N ILE A 109 12.36 6.84 -1.64
CA ILE A 109 11.94 5.67 -2.42
C ILE A 109 12.60 5.68 -3.81
N ASP A 110 12.65 6.84 -4.47
CA ASP A 110 13.34 6.97 -5.75
C ASP A 110 14.84 6.67 -5.63
N GLU A 111 15.49 7.12 -4.55
CA GLU A 111 16.89 6.84 -4.25
C GLU A 111 17.14 5.36 -3.94
N ALA A 112 16.17 4.68 -3.31
CA ALA A 112 16.25 3.24 -3.14
C ALA A 112 16.20 2.49 -4.47
N ILE A 113 15.42 2.98 -5.44
CA ILE A 113 15.42 2.43 -6.81
C ILE A 113 16.77 2.71 -7.48
N ASP A 114 17.32 3.94 -7.36
CA ASP A 114 18.68 4.24 -7.89
C ASP A 114 19.74 3.31 -7.31
N TRP A 115 19.67 3.08 -5.99
CA TRP A 115 20.60 2.18 -5.33
C TRP A 115 20.48 0.75 -5.89
N ALA A 116 19.25 0.26 -6.10
CA ALA A 116 19.01 -1.05 -6.70
C ALA A 116 19.57 -1.13 -8.13
N LEU A 117 19.30 -0.12 -8.96
CA LEU A 117 19.81 -0.04 -10.33
C LEU A 117 21.34 -0.01 -10.41
N LYS A 118 22.01 0.60 -9.43
CA LYS A 118 23.47 0.66 -9.34
C LYS A 118 24.10 -0.63 -8.82
N ASN A 119 23.42 -1.33 -7.89
CA ASN A 119 24.02 -2.40 -7.10
C ASN A 119 23.49 -3.81 -7.42
N MET A 120 22.46 -3.92 -8.26
CA MET A 120 21.82 -5.19 -8.62
C MET A 120 21.73 -5.34 -10.14
N SER A 121 21.60 -6.56 -10.63
CA SER A 121 21.30 -6.86 -12.04
C SER A 121 19.79 -6.72 -12.30
N VAL A 122 19.32 -5.46 -12.50
CA VAL A 122 17.90 -5.12 -12.65
C VAL A 122 17.52 -5.02 -14.13
N ASP A 123 16.45 -5.70 -14.52
CA ASP A 123 15.74 -5.43 -15.78
C ASP A 123 14.95 -4.12 -15.62
N THR A 124 15.46 -3.06 -16.24
CA THR A 124 14.89 -1.70 -16.15
C THR A 124 13.51 -1.55 -16.76
N GLN A 125 13.05 -2.53 -17.57
CA GLN A 125 11.71 -2.56 -18.14
C GLN A 125 10.69 -3.18 -17.16
N ASN A 126 11.15 -3.85 -16.10
CA ASN A 126 10.34 -4.60 -15.17
C ASN A 126 10.60 -4.20 -13.71
N ILE A 127 10.37 -2.93 -13.41
CA ILE A 127 10.37 -2.39 -12.04
C ILE A 127 8.93 -2.30 -11.57
N TYR A 128 8.64 -2.85 -10.39
CA TYR A 128 7.31 -2.93 -9.81
C TYR A 128 7.30 -2.34 -8.41
N VAL A 129 6.26 -1.55 -8.08
CA VAL A 129 6.06 -0.99 -6.75
C VAL A 129 4.78 -1.59 -6.15
N VAL A 130 4.86 -2.06 -4.93
CA VAL A 130 3.73 -2.67 -4.22
C VAL A 130 3.65 -2.17 -2.78
N GLY A 131 2.44 -1.98 -2.26
CA GLY A 131 2.24 -1.65 -0.86
C GLY A 131 0.79 -1.77 -0.43
N ASN A 132 0.60 -2.00 0.87
CA ASN A 132 -0.69 -2.09 1.53
C ASN A 132 -0.90 -0.94 2.51
N SER A 133 -2.12 -0.42 2.64
CA SER A 133 -2.46 0.61 3.63
C SER A 133 -1.61 1.88 3.43
N GLY A 134 -0.80 2.26 4.40
CA GLY A 134 0.20 3.32 4.28
C GLY A 134 1.22 3.05 3.17
N GLY A 135 1.58 1.78 2.89
CA GLY A 135 2.38 1.39 1.72
C GLY A 135 1.61 1.57 0.42
N GLY A 136 0.30 1.28 0.42
CA GLY A 136 -0.59 1.60 -0.71
C GLY A 136 -0.67 3.10 -0.97
N TYR A 137 -0.76 3.91 0.08
CA TYR A 137 -0.67 5.37 0.00
C TYR A 137 0.65 5.85 -0.64
N ALA A 138 1.78 5.29 -0.18
CA ALA A 138 3.07 5.57 -0.78
C ALA A 138 3.14 5.07 -2.24
N THR A 139 2.52 3.92 -2.57
CA THR A 139 2.44 3.40 -3.94
C THR A 139 1.68 4.35 -4.86
N LEU A 140 0.53 4.90 -4.41
CA LEU A 140 -0.20 5.93 -5.16
C LEU A 140 0.64 7.21 -5.32
N ALA A 141 1.37 7.61 -4.27
CA ALA A 141 2.27 8.75 -4.30
C ALA A 141 3.41 8.56 -5.32
N MET A 142 4.00 7.37 -5.38
CA MET A 142 5.02 7.03 -6.38
C MET A 142 4.45 6.98 -7.80
N TYR A 143 3.21 6.51 -8.00
CA TYR A 143 2.53 6.62 -9.29
C TYR A 143 2.44 8.08 -9.75
N MET A 144 2.14 9.00 -8.83
CA MET A 144 1.99 10.43 -9.15
C MET A 144 3.33 11.15 -9.32
N LYS A 145 4.38 10.82 -8.56
CA LYS A 145 5.56 11.67 -8.37
C LYS A 145 6.90 11.02 -8.74
N SER A 146 7.04 9.70 -8.74
CA SER A 146 8.34 9.05 -8.98
C SER A 146 8.96 9.50 -10.30
N ARG A 147 10.26 9.73 -10.28
CA ARG A 147 11.06 10.06 -11.47
C ARG A 147 11.35 8.85 -12.37
N HIS A 148 11.24 7.64 -11.81
CA HIS A 148 11.53 6.40 -12.53
C HIS A 148 10.41 5.97 -13.49
N ASN A 149 10.79 5.21 -14.51
CA ASN A 149 9.87 4.46 -15.35
C ASN A 149 9.54 3.14 -14.65
N ILE A 150 8.36 3.08 -14.06
CA ILE A 150 7.88 1.92 -13.31
C ILE A 150 6.82 1.22 -14.14
N ARG A 151 6.99 -0.10 -14.34
CA ARG A 151 6.12 -0.91 -15.18
C ARG A 151 4.74 -1.09 -14.57
N SER A 152 4.68 -1.35 -13.25
CA SER A 152 3.40 -1.54 -12.56
C SER A 152 3.45 -1.04 -11.12
N PHE A 153 2.32 -0.50 -10.69
CA PHE A 153 2.02 -0.12 -9.32
C PHE A 153 0.85 -0.96 -8.82
N SER A 154 1.03 -1.64 -7.70
CA SER A 154 0.01 -2.47 -7.04
C SER A 154 -0.31 -1.89 -5.67
N ALA A 155 -1.41 -1.13 -5.59
CA ALA A 155 -1.82 -0.36 -4.42
C ALA A 155 -3.01 -1.04 -3.73
N TRP A 156 -2.81 -1.50 -2.49
CA TRP A 156 -3.80 -2.24 -1.71
C TRP A 156 -4.32 -1.42 -0.54
N SER A 157 -5.64 -1.40 -0.35
CA SER A 157 -6.32 -0.72 0.78
C SER A 157 -5.75 0.69 1.05
N SER A 158 -5.62 1.49 -0.01
CA SER A 158 -4.78 2.69 -0.05
C SER A 158 -5.50 3.93 0.44
N ILE A 159 -4.81 4.76 1.23
CA ILE A 159 -5.23 6.12 1.51
C ILE A 159 -4.91 6.99 0.28
N SER A 160 -5.84 7.83 -0.18
CA SER A 160 -5.61 8.79 -1.26
C SER A 160 -5.81 10.25 -0.84
N ASP A 161 -6.58 10.46 0.23
CA ASP A 161 -6.94 11.77 0.78
C ASP A 161 -6.75 11.82 2.30
N LEU A 162 -5.72 12.53 2.77
CA LEU A 162 -5.48 12.69 4.22
C LEU A 162 -6.52 13.59 4.90
N ALA A 163 -7.19 14.48 4.15
CA ALA A 163 -8.22 15.32 4.74
C ALA A 163 -9.48 14.50 5.07
N ALA A 164 -9.93 13.67 4.13
CA ALA A 164 -11.05 12.75 4.35
C ALA A 164 -10.70 11.75 5.47
N TRP A 165 -9.52 11.11 5.38
CA TRP A 165 -9.10 10.10 6.35
C TRP A 165 -8.90 10.65 7.77
N TYR A 166 -8.50 11.93 7.90
CA TYR A 166 -8.48 12.61 9.20
C TYR A 166 -9.88 12.68 9.81
N GLY A 167 -10.89 13.17 9.05
CA GLY A 167 -12.27 13.24 9.51
C GLY A 167 -12.83 11.88 9.93
N GLU A 168 -12.62 10.85 9.09
CA GLU A 168 -13.00 9.47 9.35
C GLU A 168 -12.30 8.88 10.59
N SER A 169 -11.05 9.25 10.80
CA SER A 169 -10.26 8.81 11.96
C SER A 169 -10.72 9.47 13.26
N VAL A 170 -11.12 10.75 13.20
CA VAL A 170 -11.74 11.47 14.33
C VAL A 170 -13.06 10.83 14.70
N GLU A 171 -13.95 10.58 13.73
CA GLU A 171 -15.25 9.96 13.94
C GLU A 171 -15.13 8.58 14.60
N ARG A 172 -14.18 7.78 14.14
CA ARG A 172 -13.88 6.44 14.66
C ARG A 172 -13.05 6.42 15.93
N LYS A 173 -12.60 7.57 16.42
CA LYS A 173 -11.77 7.72 17.63
C LYS A 173 -10.52 6.83 17.60
N ASN A 174 -9.89 6.67 16.46
CA ASN A 174 -8.68 5.89 16.31
C ASN A 174 -7.41 6.77 16.36
N LYS A 175 -6.24 6.13 16.52
CA LYS A 175 -4.96 6.82 16.69
C LYS A 175 -4.51 7.62 15.45
N TYR A 176 -5.03 7.31 14.26
CA TYR A 176 -4.57 7.91 13.02
C TYR A 176 -4.88 9.42 12.95
N ALA A 177 -5.95 9.89 13.61
CA ALA A 177 -6.23 11.32 13.69
C ALA A 177 -5.04 12.10 14.30
N ALA A 178 -4.47 11.61 15.42
CA ALA A 178 -3.33 12.22 16.06
C ALA A 178 -2.05 12.08 15.20
N GLU A 179 -1.80 10.92 14.63
CA GLU A 179 -0.64 10.66 13.76
C GLU A 179 -0.68 11.53 12.49
N ILE A 180 -1.87 11.76 11.90
CA ILE A 180 -2.04 12.68 10.76
C ILE A 180 -1.67 14.10 11.18
N ILE A 181 -2.13 14.59 12.35
CA ILE A 181 -1.74 15.92 12.86
C ILE A 181 -0.22 16.02 13.01
N GLN A 182 0.46 14.98 13.50
CA GLN A 182 1.92 14.96 13.62
C GLN A 182 2.63 15.06 12.26
N CYS A 183 2.00 14.57 11.19
CA CYS A 183 2.54 14.67 9.82
C CYS A 183 2.32 16.02 9.17
N ILE A 184 1.12 16.57 9.29
CA ILE A 184 0.63 17.69 8.47
C ILE A 184 0.22 18.90 9.29
N GLY A 185 0.17 18.76 10.62
CA GLY A 185 -0.29 19.80 11.51
C GLY A 185 0.63 21.02 11.53
N LYS A 186 0.07 22.12 11.98
CA LYS A 186 0.78 23.35 12.34
C LYS A 186 0.39 23.68 13.77
N ASP A 187 1.37 23.94 14.62
CA ASP A 187 1.13 24.26 16.03
C ASP A 187 0.28 23.20 16.77
N SER A 188 0.53 21.92 16.44
CA SER A 188 -0.21 20.76 16.95
C SER A 188 -1.71 20.73 16.61
N GLN A 189 -2.12 21.46 15.56
CA GLN A 189 -3.50 21.48 15.06
C GLN A 189 -3.56 20.97 13.63
N TYR A 190 -4.73 20.45 13.24
CA TYR A 190 -4.97 20.00 11.87
C TYR A 190 -4.81 21.13 10.87
N ASN A 191 -4.09 20.87 9.78
CA ASN A 191 -3.87 21.82 8.70
C ASN A 191 -4.40 21.26 7.36
N ALA A 192 -5.54 21.80 6.91
CA ALA A 192 -6.23 21.34 5.70
C ALA A 192 -5.39 21.51 4.43
N LEU A 193 -4.60 22.59 4.32
CA LEU A 193 -3.72 22.80 3.18
C LEU A 193 -2.64 21.74 3.11
N ASN A 194 -1.96 21.48 4.23
CA ASN A 194 -0.94 20.45 4.32
C ASN A 194 -1.54 19.05 4.05
N ALA A 195 -2.76 18.77 4.53
CA ALA A 195 -3.45 17.51 4.22
C ALA A 195 -3.57 17.32 2.70
N LYS A 196 -4.06 18.32 1.97
CA LYS A 196 -4.17 18.28 0.51
C LYS A 196 -2.82 18.15 -0.18
N LEU A 197 -1.80 18.89 0.27
CA LEU A 197 -0.44 18.80 -0.28
C LEU A 197 0.21 17.42 -0.12
N ARG A 198 -0.27 16.61 0.83
CA ARG A 198 0.19 15.25 1.10
C ARG A 198 -0.75 14.17 0.54
N SER A 199 -1.83 14.54 -0.13
CA SER A 199 -2.85 13.63 -0.65
C SER A 199 -2.69 13.42 -2.16
N PRO A 200 -2.37 12.21 -2.62
CA PRO A 200 -2.26 11.90 -4.05
C PRO A 200 -3.51 12.26 -4.86
N LEU A 201 -4.69 12.25 -4.22
CA LEU A 201 -5.96 12.62 -4.84
C LEU A 201 -5.95 14.05 -5.42
N TYR A 202 -5.23 14.99 -4.80
CA TYR A 202 -5.19 16.40 -5.24
C TYR A 202 -3.99 16.72 -6.15
N TRP A 203 -3.11 15.76 -6.42
CA TRP A 203 -1.95 16.02 -7.26
C TRP A 203 -2.30 15.90 -8.75
N LYS A 204 -1.63 16.69 -9.58
CA LYS A 204 -1.77 16.61 -11.03
C LYS A 204 -1.27 15.23 -11.51
N THR A 205 -2.11 14.50 -12.24
CA THR A 205 -1.77 13.18 -12.78
C THR A 205 -0.75 13.33 -13.93
N PRO A 206 0.39 12.61 -13.88
CA PRO A 206 1.41 12.66 -14.93
C PRO A 206 1.02 11.72 -16.09
N VAL A 207 -0.10 12.01 -16.78
CA VAL A 207 -0.76 11.13 -17.77
C VAL A 207 0.23 10.59 -18.80
N LYS A 208 1.01 11.48 -19.44
CA LYS A 208 1.98 11.09 -20.48
C LYS A 208 3.08 10.17 -19.91
N LYS A 209 3.59 10.47 -18.72
CA LYS A 209 4.64 9.67 -18.08
C LYS A 209 4.16 8.26 -17.72
N ARG A 210 2.87 8.11 -17.40
CA ARG A 210 2.26 6.84 -16.93
C ARG A 210 1.50 6.09 -18.01
N GLU A 211 1.55 6.52 -19.27
CA GLU A 211 0.82 5.88 -20.38
C GLU A 211 1.17 4.40 -20.57
N ASN A 212 2.40 4.00 -20.22
CA ASN A 212 2.88 2.62 -20.28
C ASN A 212 3.02 1.95 -18.91
N SER A 213 2.58 2.60 -17.84
CA SER A 213 2.62 2.04 -16.47
C SER A 213 1.25 1.46 -16.13
N LEU A 214 1.20 0.23 -15.63
CA LEU A 214 -0.02 -0.33 -15.05
C LEU A 214 -0.27 0.27 -13.67
N LEU A 215 -1.51 0.59 -13.35
CA LEU A 215 -1.92 0.88 -11.97
C LEU A 215 -3.07 -0.05 -11.59
N GLN A 216 -2.86 -0.84 -10.57
CA GLN A 216 -3.81 -1.78 -10.03
C GLN A 216 -4.16 -1.37 -8.60
N ILE A 217 -5.40 -1.00 -8.38
CA ILE A 217 -5.95 -0.56 -7.10
C ILE A 217 -6.85 -1.67 -6.59
N TYR A 218 -6.50 -2.24 -5.43
CA TYR A 218 -7.22 -3.33 -4.79
C TYR A 218 -7.75 -2.88 -3.43
N VAL A 219 -8.98 -3.23 -3.11
CA VAL A 219 -9.59 -2.93 -1.82
C VAL A 219 -10.63 -3.97 -1.44
N GLY A 220 -10.62 -4.43 -0.19
CA GLY A 220 -11.66 -5.28 0.36
C GLY A 220 -12.93 -4.48 0.62
N VAL A 221 -14.10 -5.03 0.29
CA VAL A 221 -15.39 -4.33 0.39
C VAL A 221 -15.75 -3.90 1.81
N HIS A 222 -15.23 -4.61 2.84
CA HIS A 222 -15.47 -4.31 4.25
C HIS A 222 -14.44 -3.32 4.82
N ASP A 223 -13.46 -2.86 4.04
CA ASP A 223 -12.51 -1.86 4.51
C ASP A 223 -13.22 -0.53 4.78
N GLY A 224 -12.87 0.07 5.91
CA GLY A 224 -13.60 1.22 6.42
C GLY A 224 -14.72 0.87 7.40
N TYR A 225 -15.15 -0.38 7.49
CA TYR A 225 -16.05 -0.91 8.52
C TYR A 225 -15.30 -1.75 9.55
N THR A 226 -14.64 -2.81 9.10
CA THR A 226 -13.76 -3.63 9.92
C THR A 226 -12.29 -3.26 9.77
N GLY A 227 -11.95 -2.50 8.73
CA GLY A 227 -10.61 -1.97 8.43
C GLY A 227 -10.50 -0.48 8.68
N SER A 228 -9.33 0.08 8.36
CA SER A 228 -8.96 1.45 8.71
C SER A 228 -9.23 2.48 7.62
N VAL A 229 -9.38 2.05 6.36
CA VAL A 229 -9.47 2.95 5.21
C VAL A 229 -10.73 2.64 4.40
N PRO A 230 -11.68 3.56 4.32
CA PRO A 230 -12.88 3.37 3.50
C PRO A 230 -12.56 3.15 2.03
N ILE A 231 -13.35 2.33 1.37
CA ILE A 231 -13.18 2.04 -0.08
C ILE A 231 -13.36 3.27 -0.96
N SER A 232 -13.97 4.35 -0.45
CA SER A 232 -14.08 5.64 -1.12
C SER A 232 -12.72 6.18 -1.57
N HIS A 233 -11.67 6.02 -0.78
CA HIS A 233 -10.32 6.43 -1.15
C HIS A 233 -9.84 5.81 -2.47
N SER A 234 -10.11 4.52 -2.66
CA SER A 234 -9.75 3.78 -3.88
C SER A 234 -10.63 4.20 -5.06
N ILE A 235 -11.94 4.36 -4.83
CA ILE A 235 -12.93 4.76 -5.84
C ILE A 235 -12.64 6.18 -6.34
N ASP A 236 -12.47 7.13 -5.44
CA ASP A 236 -12.27 8.54 -5.78
C ASP A 236 -10.94 8.74 -6.52
N PHE A 237 -9.88 8.05 -6.08
CA PHE A 237 -8.60 8.11 -6.77
C PHE A 237 -8.68 7.52 -8.19
N TYR A 238 -9.34 6.37 -8.37
CA TYR A 238 -9.59 5.79 -9.68
C TYR A 238 -10.34 6.77 -10.60
N ASN A 239 -11.47 7.30 -10.15
CA ASN A 239 -12.28 8.23 -10.93
C ASN A 239 -11.54 9.53 -11.26
N LYS A 240 -10.72 10.04 -10.32
CA LYS A 240 -9.85 11.20 -10.56
C LYS A 240 -8.88 10.94 -11.71
N LEU A 241 -8.21 9.81 -11.73
CA LEU A 241 -7.24 9.49 -12.78
C LEU A 241 -7.90 9.44 -14.17
N LEU A 242 -9.10 8.89 -14.26
CA LEU A 242 -9.87 8.87 -15.51
C LEU A 242 -10.25 10.28 -15.95
N SER A 243 -10.69 11.13 -15.02
CA SER A 243 -11.03 12.53 -15.28
C SER A 243 -9.82 13.31 -15.77
N ASP A 244 -8.68 13.20 -15.10
CA ASP A 244 -7.43 13.86 -15.49
C ASP A 244 -6.91 13.35 -16.85
N GLY A 245 -7.11 12.06 -17.13
CA GLY A 245 -6.81 11.41 -18.39
C GLY A 245 -7.81 11.70 -19.52
N LYS A 246 -8.85 12.52 -19.24
CA LYS A 246 -9.93 12.91 -20.15
C LYS A 246 -10.67 11.70 -20.76
N GLU A 247 -10.90 10.66 -19.93
CA GLU A 247 -11.72 9.53 -20.34
C GLU A 247 -13.16 9.99 -20.64
N LYS A 248 -13.65 9.69 -21.84
CA LYS A 248 -14.96 10.13 -22.31
C LYS A 248 -16.06 9.10 -22.04
N ASP A 249 -15.70 7.84 -21.99
CA ASP A 249 -16.64 6.75 -21.75
C ASP A 249 -17.03 6.71 -20.26
N LYS A 250 -18.23 7.19 -19.97
CA LYS A 250 -18.76 7.25 -18.60
C LYS A 250 -18.98 5.87 -17.97
N SER A 251 -19.14 4.82 -18.78
CA SER A 251 -19.29 3.45 -18.26
C SER A 251 -18.02 2.92 -17.60
N ARG A 252 -16.86 3.52 -17.87
CA ARG A 252 -15.57 3.17 -17.27
C ARG A 252 -15.37 3.74 -15.86
N TYR A 253 -16.13 4.78 -15.52
CA TYR A 253 -16.10 5.33 -14.17
C TYR A 253 -16.89 4.46 -13.18
N VAL A 254 -16.53 4.52 -11.91
CA VAL A 254 -17.43 4.07 -10.84
C VAL A 254 -18.52 5.13 -10.72
N SER A 255 -19.76 4.75 -11.01
CA SER A 255 -20.91 5.66 -10.88
C SER A 255 -21.19 5.98 -9.41
N LYS A 256 -21.86 7.11 -9.15
CA LYS A 256 -22.29 7.43 -7.78
C LYS A 256 -23.18 6.32 -7.20
N GLN A 257 -24.07 5.74 -8.01
CA GLN A 257 -24.95 4.65 -7.59
C GLN A 257 -24.17 3.40 -7.20
N ASP A 258 -23.16 3.01 -8.01
CA ASP A 258 -22.32 1.85 -7.69
C ASP A 258 -21.51 2.08 -6.42
N ALA A 259 -20.91 3.28 -6.27
CA ALA A 259 -20.17 3.66 -5.07
C ALA A 259 -21.07 3.64 -3.82
N ASP A 260 -22.27 4.24 -3.91
CA ASP A 260 -23.24 4.24 -2.81
C ASP A 260 -23.68 2.82 -2.44
N THR A 261 -23.85 1.93 -3.42
CA THR A 261 -24.19 0.52 -3.19
C THR A 261 -23.06 -0.17 -2.43
N LEU A 262 -21.85 -0.13 -2.97
CA LEU A 262 -20.67 -0.75 -2.34
C LEU A 262 -20.45 -0.27 -0.90
N LEU A 263 -20.53 1.05 -0.67
CA LEU A 263 -20.35 1.66 0.64
C LEU A 263 -21.46 1.28 1.62
N LYS A 264 -22.73 1.27 1.22
CA LYS A 264 -23.85 1.05 2.13
C LYS A 264 -24.11 -0.42 2.40
N THR A 265 -23.99 -1.27 1.39
CA THR A 265 -24.36 -2.69 1.50
C THR A 265 -23.17 -3.60 1.73
N GLN A 266 -21.93 -3.09 1.56
CA GLN A 266 -20.69 -3.87 1.61
C GLN A 266 -20.75 -5.11 0.69
N SER A 267 -21.46 -4.97 -0.41
CA SER A 267 -21.66 -6.02 -1.41
C SER A 267 -21.97 -5.38 -2.77
N PHE A 268 -21.95 -6.18 -3.83
CA PHE A 268 -22.40 -5.76 -5.15
C PHE A 268 -23.01 -6.95 -5.87
N PRO A 269 -24.09 -6.78 -6.67
CA PRO A 269 -24.66 -7.85 -7.45
C PRO A 269 -23.62 -8.46 -8.40
N THR A 270 -23.29 -9.73 -8.20
CA THR A 270 -22.33 -10.46 -9.02
C THR A 270 -23.02 -11.49 -9.88
N SER A 271 -22.34 -12.02 -10.90
CA SER A 271 -22.78 -13.20 -11.64
C SER A 271 -22.85 -14.42 -10.72
N LYS A 272 -23.56 -15.47 -11.13
CA LYS A 272 -23.63 -16.75 -10.39
C LYS A 272 -22.25 -17.38 -10.17
N THR A 273 -21.29 -17.07 -11.05
CA THR A 273 -19.89 -17.49 -10.97
C THR A 273 -19.01 -16.24 -11.05
N PRO A 274 -18.75 -15.53 -9.94
CA PRO A 274 -17.90 -14.35 -9.94
C PRO A 274 -16.45 -14.73 -10.28
N GLN A 275 -15.74 -13.82 -10.94
CA GLN A 275 -14.29 -13.92 -11.05
C GLN A 275 -13.67 -13.87 -9.66
N THR A 276 -12.50 -14.47 -9.50
CA THR A 276 -11.79 -14.49 -8.22
C THR A 276 -10.43 -13.79 -8.31
N LEU A 277 -10.02 -13.26 -7.16
CA LEU A 277 -8.70 -12.75 -6.87
C LEU A 277 -8.11 -13.68 -5.80
N GLY A 278 -7.27 -14.62 -6.21
CA GLY A 278 -6.91 -15.75 -5.35
C GLY A 278 -8.18 -16.54 -4.97
N ASN A 279 -8.40 -16.70 -3.67
CA ASN A 279 -9.57 -17.37 -3.12
C ASN A 279 -10.76 -16.41 -2.79
N ARG A 280 -10.65 -15.11 -3.12
CA ARG A 280 -11.66 -14.09 -2.84
C ARG A 280 -12.49 -13.79 -4.07
N ALA A 281 -13.83 -13.67 -3.91
CA ALA A 281 -14.69 -13.22 -4.99
C ALA A 281 -14.40 -11.76 -5.36
N ILE A 282 -14.32 -11.45 -6.64
CA ILE A 282 -14.35 -10.07 -7.14
C ILE A 282 -15.80 -9.61 -7.17
N LEU A 283 -16.12 -8.62 -6.35
CA LEU A 283 -17.47 -8.06 -6.26
C LEU A 283 -17.70 -6.96 -7.29
N TYR A 284 -16.69 -6.15 -7.55
CA TYR A 284 -16.80 -5.06 -8.51
C TYR A 284 -15.44 -4.79 -9.16
N GLN A 285 -15.45 -4.52 -10.46
CA GLN A 285 -14.21 -4.19 -11.17
C GLN A 285 -14.48 -3.16 -12.26
N LYS A 286 -13.61 -2.20 -12.39
CA LYS A 286 -13.56 -1.26 -13.50
C LYS A 286 -12.14 -1.17 -14.07
N THR A 287 -12.06 -1.06 -15.38
CA THR A 287 -10.78 -0.89 -16.08
C THR A 287 -10.91 0.20 -17.13
N SER A 288 -9.95 1.10 -17.16
CA SER A 288 -9.77 2.06 -18.24
C SER A 288 -8.30 2.11 -18.63
N LYS A 289 -8.01 1.75 -19.89
CA LYS A 289 -6.63 1.66 -20.40
C LYS A 289 -5.76 0.78 -19.49
N ASN A 290 -4.76 1.37 -18.84
CA ASN A 290 -3.78 0.74 -17.98
C ASN A 290 -4.08 0.92 -16.46
N ILE A 291 -5.31 1.34 -16.11
CA ILE A 291 -5.73 1.55 -14.73
C ILE A 291 -6.89 0.60 -14.41
N ARG A 292 -6.79 -0.13 -13.32
CA ARG A 292 -7.84 -1.04 -12.83
C ARG A 292 -8.13 -0.77 -11.35
N LEU A 293 -9.42 -0.71 -11.02
CA LEU A 293 -9.94 -0.83 -9.67
C LEU A 293 -10.58 -2.19 -9.50
N THR A 294 -10.24 -2.90 -8.45
CA THR A 294 -10.85 -4.19 -8.05
C THR A 294 -11.31 -4.10 -6.60
N VAL A 295 -12.61 -4.28 -6.38
CA VAL A 295 -13.20 -4.45 -5.04
C VAL A 295 -13.49 -5.93 -4.86
N PHE A 296 -12.88 -6.54 -3.86
CA PHE A 296 -12.99 -7.98 -3.60
C PHE A 296 -13.66 -8.25 -2.24
N GLU A 297 -14.16 -9.45 -2.05
CA GLU A 297 -14.67 -9.92 -0.76
C GLU A 297 -13.52 -10.03 0.24
N GLY A 298 -13.42 -9.06 1.14
CA GLY A 298 -12.30 -8.94 2.08
C GLY A 298 -12.34 -7.67 2.91
N THR A 299 -11.32 -7.51 3.74
CA THR A 299 -11.17 -6.41 4.70
C THR A 299 -9.99 -5.50 4.33
N HIS A 300 -9.30 -4.93 5.33
CA HIS A 300 -8.10 -4.11 5.16
C HIS A 300 -6.86 -4.99 4.98
N GLU A 301 -6.69 -5.59 3.83
CA GLU A 301 -5.68 -6.61 3.60
C GLU A 301 -5.00 -6.51 2.23
N ILE A 302 -3.83 -7.13 2.11
CA ILE A 302 -3.18 -7.47 0.86
C ILE A 302 -3.23 -8.98 0.68
N LEU A 303 -3.63 -9.45 -0.49
CA LEU A 303 -3.65 -10.88 -0.81
C LEU A 303 -2.27 -11.28 -1.34
N ASN A 304 -1.39 -11.64 -0.42
CA ASN A 304 0.01 -11.92 -0.72
C ASN A 304 0.20 -12.99 -1.79
N GLU A 305 -0.70 -14.00 -1.82
CA GLU A 305 -0.66 -15.11 -2.77
C GLU A 305 -0.83 -14.69 -4.24
N VAL A 306 -1.45 -13.52 -4.48
CA VAL A 306 -1.71 -13.06 -5.85
C VAL A 306 -0.88 -11.84 -6.28
N VAL A 307 -0.17 -11.19 -5.36
CA VAL A 307 0.56 -9.94 -5.63
C VAL A 307 1.48 -10.06 -6.83
N LEU A 308 2.40 -11.03 -6.80
CA LEU A 308 3.39 -11.18 -7.88
C LEU A 308 2.81 -11.82 -9.14
N GLU A 309 1.68 -12.54 -9.04
CA GLU A 309 0.97 -13.07 -10.18
C GLU A 309 0.30 -11.95 -10.99
N LYS A 310 -0.36 -11.02 -10.30
CA LYS A 310 -1.13 -9.94 -10.93
C LYS A 310 -0.32 -8.67 -11.24
N ILE A 311 0.91 -8.53 -10.70
CA ILE A 311 1.67 -7.28 -10.81
C ILE A 311 2.11 -6.95 -12.24
N GLN A 312 2.20 -7.95 -13.11
CA GLN A 312 2.75 -7.80 -14.46
C GLN A 312 1.72 -7.43 -15.53
N ARG A 313 0.42 -7.68 -15.29
CA ARG A 313 -0.63 -7.58 -16.33
C ARG A 313 -2.02 -7.31 -15.76
N LEU A 314 -2.92 -6.85 -16.64
CA LEU A 314 -4.33 -6.58 -16.34
C LEU A 314 -5.24 -7.69 -16.91
N ASP A 315 -5.03 -8.91 -16.58
CA ASP A 315 -5.93 -10.02 -16.98
C ASP A 315 -6.87 -10.45 -15.86
#